data_f982d7edb7a4b0361df6f2f4cf2d189d
#
_entry.id   f982d7edb7a4b0361df6f2f4cf2d189d
#
_cell.length_a   1.000
_cell.length_b   1.000
_cell.length_c   1.000
_cell.angle_alpha   90.00
_cell.angle_beta   90.00
_cell.angle_gamma   90.00
#
_symmetry.space_group_name_H-M   'P 1'
#
loop_
_entity.id
_entity.type
_entity.pdbx_description
1 polymer ?
#
loop_
_entity_poly.entity_id
_entity_poly.type
_entity_poly.pdbx_seq_one_letter_code
_entity_poly.pdbx_strand_id
1 'polypeptide(L)'
;MDSFKIFDENYKIVCDKINKAANSVGKSFDDITLLAATKTVPVETINYSFEKGIKYMGENRVQEFLSKEEALNKGFHRHFIGTLQTNKVKQIVGKVELIQSVDSVKLAKEISKQSVLRNITSNVLIEINIGDEENKSGLDKTKINEILAEISEMDGIFVKGLMTLGPIFENNLQKSKIFEEMYKIYIDNRGKINDNIDIGILSMGMSDDFDLAIKCGATMVRIGSALYGKRNYN
;
A
#
# COMPACT_ATOMS: atom_id res chain seq x y z
N MET A 1 -25.60 -2.40 -13.96
CA MET A 1 -25.83 -2.64 -12.52
C MET A 1 -25.29 -1.41 -11.79
N ASP A 2 -26.00 -0.88 -10.82
CA ASP A 2 -25.60 0.32 -10.09
C ASP A 2 -24.27 0.07 -9.34
N SER A 3 -23.26 0.91 -9.60
CA SER A 3 -21.93 0.77 -8.99
C SER A 3 -21.95 0.86 -7.45
N PHE A 4 -22.90 1.60 -6.90
CA PHE A 4 -23.09 1.73 -5.45
C PHE A 4 -23.61 0.44 -4.82
N LYS A 5 -24.58 -0.21 -5.49
CA LYS A 5 -25.11 -1.49 -5.02
C LYS A 5 -24.04 -2.60 -5.07
N ILE A 6 -23.26 -2.63 -6.15
CA ILE A 6 -22.12 -3.57 -6.27
C ILE A 6 -21.15 -3.34 -5.12
N PHE A 7 -20.82 -2.07 -4.83
CA PHE A 7 -19.92 -1.73 -3.74
C PHE A 7 -20.48 -2.19 -2.38
N ASP A 8 -21.74 -1.90 -2.07
CA ASP A 8 -22.37 -2.25 -0.77
C ASP A 8 -22.34 -3.77 -0.51
N GLU A 9 -22.69 -4.58 -1.53
CA GLU A 9 -22.66 -6.04 -1.44
C GLU A 9 -21.22 -6.56 -1.23
N ASN A 10 -20.27 -6.04 -2.01
CA ASN A 10 -18.88 -6.44 -1.96
C ASN A 10 -18.20 -5.99 -0.66
N TYR A 11 -18.47 -4.77 -0.21
CA TYR A 11 -17.89 -4.21 1.01
C TYR A 11 -18.22 -5.06 2.24
N LYS A 12 -19.47 -5.50 2.36
CA LYS A 12 -19.87 -6.43 3.42
C LYS A 12 -19.08 -7.73 3.38
N ILE A 13 -18.95 -8.34 2.18
CA ILE A 13 -18.20 -9.58 1.99
C ILE A 13 -16.71 -9.38 2.36
N VAL A 14 -16.12 -8.27 1.95
CA VAL A 14 -14.71 -7.94 2.25
C VAL A 14 -14.51 -7.76 3.75
N CYS A 15 -15.37 -6.98 4.42
CA CYS A 15 -15.29 -6.77 5.87
C CYS A 15 -15.43 -8.09 6.64
N ASP A 16 -16.39 -8.94 6.26
CA ASP A 16 -16.58 -10.26 6.89
C ASP A 16 -15.34 -11.16 6.71
N LYS A 17 -14.70 -11.14 5.54
CA LYS A 17 -13.47 -11.90 5.29
C LYS A 17 -12.28 -11.36 6.09
N ILE A 18 -12.10 -10.04 6.15
CA ILE A 18 -11.04 -9.42 6.96
C ILE A 18 -11.24 -9.81 8.43
N ASN A 19 -12.46 -9.66 8.95
CA ASN A 19 -12.77 -9.99 10.34
C ASN A 19 -12.48 -11.46 10.67
N LYS A 20 -12.92 -12.39 9.80
CA LYS A 20 -12.63 -13.83 9.97
C LYS A 20 -11.13 -14.12 9.94
N ALA A 21 -10.38 -13.52 9.01
CA ALA A 21 -8.94 -13.71 8.91
C ALA A 21 -8.21 -13.13 10.13
N ALA A 22 -8.54 -11.91 10.56
CA ALA A 22 -7.96 -11.27 11.73
C ALA A 22 -8.22 -12.08 13.02
N ASN A 23 -9.48 -12.47 13.26
CA ASN A 23 -9.86 -13.26 14.44
C ASN A 23 -9.14 -14.61 14.49
N SER A 24 -8.86 -15.24 13.33
CA SER A 24 -8.14 -16.52 13.28
C SER A 24 -6.69 -16.45 13.77
N VAL A 25 -6.14 -15.24 13.89
CA VAL A 25 -4.77 -14.99 14.37
C VAL A 25 -4.75 -14.08 15.62
N GLY A 26 -5.89 -14.00 16.34
CA GLY A 26 -5.99 -13.27 17.61
C GLY A 26 -6.01 -11.74 17.46
N LYS A 27 -6.33 -11.23 16.26
CA LYS A 27 -6.49 -9.80 15.96
C LYS A 27 -7.95 -9.44 15.76
N SER A 28 -8.25 -8.14 15.78
CA SER A 28 -9.56 -7.57 15.42
C SER A 28 -9.53 -6.99 14.00
N PHE A 29 -10.71 -6.60 13.48
CA PHE A 29 -10.80 -5.85 12.23
C PHE A 29 -10.00 -4.54 12.28
N ASP A 30 -10.01 -3.86 13.43
CA ASP A 30 -9.37 -2.56 13.62
C ASP A 30 -7.83 -2.63 13.59
N ASP A 31 -7.26 -3.83 13.76
CA ASP A 31 -5.81 -4.06 13.62
C ASP A 31 -5.36 -4.13 12.14
N ILE A 32 -6.33 -4.12 11.20
CA ILE A 32 -6.06 -4.26 9.77
C ILE A 32 -6.54 -3.02 9.02
N THR A 33 -5.63 -2.29 8.41
CA THR A 33 -5.98 -1.18 7.55
C THR A 33 -6.50 -1.68 6.21
N LEU A 34 -7.79 -1.44 5.91
CA LEU A 34 -8.37 -1.66 4.59
C LEU A 34 -8.12 -0.43 3.71
N LEU A 35 -7.20 -0.56 2.75
CA LEU A 35 -6.97 0.45 1.72
C LEU A 35 -7.71 0.06 0.44
N ALA A 36 -8.60 0.94 -0.01
CA ALA A 36 -9.29 0.78 -1.28
C ALA A 36 -8.40 1.20 -2.45
N ALA A 37 -8.08 0.28 -3.36
CA ALA A 37 -7.34 0.57 -4.58
C ALA A 37 -8.29 1.14 -5.65
N THR A 38 -8.26 2.45 -5.84
CA THR A 38 -9.28 3.25 -6.56
C THR A 38 -8.95 3.50 -8.04
N LYS A 39 -7.89 2.87 -8.55
CA LYS A 39 -7.53 2.95 -9.97
C LYS A 39 -8.72 2.57 -10.86
N THR A 40 -9.04 3.40 -11.87
CA THR A 40 -10.15 3.26 -12.81
C THR A 40 -11.56 3.35 -12.20
N VAL A 41 -11.68 3.71 -10.92
CA VAL A 41 -12.97 3.89 -10.25
C VAL A 41 -13.43 5.35 -10.41
N PRO A 42 -14.70 5.63 -10.78
CA PRO A 42 -15.25 6.98 -10.82
C PRO A 42 -15.24 7.67 -9.45
N VAL A 43 -15.03 8.99 -9.44
CA VAL A 43 -14.91 9.78 -8.19
C VAL A 43 -16.16 9.66 -7.33
N GLU A 44 -17.34 9.60 -7.94
CA GLU A 44 -18.62 9.47 -7.24
C GLU A 44 -18.67 8.17 -6.44
N THR A 45 -18.19 7.07 -7.03
CA THR A 45 -18.14 5.76 -6.36
C THR A 45 -17.08 5.74 -5.26
N ILE A 46 -15.94 6.43 -5.47
CA ILE A 46 -14.90 6.58 -4.44
C ILE A 46 -15.45 7.36 -3.25
N ASN A 47 -16.10 8.51 -3.48
CA ASN A 47 -16.68 9.32 -2.42
C ASN A 47 -17.81 8.57 -1.68
N TYR A 48 -18.65 7.83 -2.41
CA TYR A 48 -19.64 6.96 -1.81
C TYR A 48 -19.01 5.92 -0.87
N SER A 49 -17.88 5.31 -1.27
CA SER A 49 -17.18 4.37 -0.41
C SER A 49 -16.66 5.01 0.89
N PHE A 50 -16.30 6.31 0.86
CA PHE A 50 -15.92 7.05 2.06
C PHE A 50 -17.10 7.18 3.05
N GLU A 51 -18.28 7.50 2.55
CA GLU A 51 -19.51 7.60 3.36
C GLU A 51 -19.87 6.27 4.01
N LYS A 52 -19.51 5.15 3.36
CA LYS A 52 -19.72 3.79 3.88
C LYS A 52 -18.64 3.32 4.85
N GLY A 53 -17.59 4.11 5.07
CA GLY A 53 -16.58 3.82 6.09
C GLY A 53 -15.16 3.54 5.57
N ILE A 54 -14.94 3.51 4.27
CA ILE A 54 -13.57 3.44 3.71
C ILE A 54 -12.84 4.76 4.01
N LYS A 55 -11.75 4.68 4.76
CA LYS A 55 -10.95 5.86 5.11
C LYS A 55 -9.66 5.99 4.31
N TYR A 56 -9.12 4.88 3.82
CA TYR A 56 -7.85 4.83 3.10
C TYR A 56 -8.10 4.50 1.63
N MET A 57 -7.51 5.31 0.75
CA MET A 57 -7.55 5.08 -0.69
C MET A 57 -6.14 5.06 -1.29
N GLY A 58 -5.97 4.34 -2.38
CA GLY A 58 -4.68 4.26 -3.07
C GLY A 58 -4.82 4.33 -4.58
N GLU A 59 -4.03 5.21 -5.19
CA GLU A 59 -3.95 5.36 -6.65
C GLU A 59 -2.65 4.79 -7.20
N ASN A 60 -2.73 4.26 -8.42
CA ASN A 60 -1.60 3.65 -9.10
C ASN A 60 -0.92 4.57 -10.13
N ARG A 61 -1.61 5.60 -10.61
CA ARG A 61 -1.12 6.48 -11.68
C ARG A 61 -1.20 7.94 -11.26
N VAL A 62 -0.10 8.66 -11.44
CA VAL A 62 0.00 10.08 -11.05
C VAL A 62 -1.06 10.94 -11.75
N GLN A 63 -1.23 10.76 -13.08
CA GLN A 63 -2.20 11.54 -13.84
C GLN A 63 -3.63 11.26 -13.39
N GLU A 64 -3.95 10.02 -13.10
CA GLU A 64 -5.28 9.63 -12.62
C GLU A 64 -5.55 10.22 -11.23
N PHE A 65 -4.58 10.16 -10.32
CA PHE A 65 -4.69 10.81 -9.02
C PHE A 65 -4.97 12.31 -9.17
N LEU A 66 -4.16 13.00 -9.96
CA LEU A 66 -4.30 14.46 -10.18
C LEU A 66 -5.64 14.84 -10.81
N SER A 67 -6.18 14.03 -11.71
CA SER A 67 -7.48 14.29 -12.33
C SER A 67 -8.66 14.15 -11.38
N LYS A 68 -8.49 13.40 -10.29
CA LYS A 68 -9.53 13.16 -9.28
C LYS A 68 -9.36 14.03 -8.03
N GLU A 69 -8.14 14.49 -7.74
CA GLU A 69 -7.70 15.04 -6.45
C GLU A 69 -8.65 16.11 -5.87
N GLU A 70 -9.12 17.04 -6.70
CA GLU A 70 -9.98 18.14 -6.24
C GLU A 70 -11.39 17.68 -5.87
N ALA A 71 -11.91 16.68 -6.58
CA ALA A 71 -13.25 16.17 -6.39
C ALA A 71 -13.36 15.07 -5.33
N LEU A 72 -12.23 14.54 -4.85
CA LEU A 72 -12.18 13.55 -3.79
C LEU A 72 -12.52 14.15 -2.43
N ASN A 73 -13.23 13.38 -1.59
CA ASN A 73 -13.49 13.74 -0.20
C ASN A 73 -12.17 14.02 0.53
N LYS A 74 -12.11 15.16 1.24
CA LYS A 74 -10.88 15.61 1.92
C LYS A 74 -10.52 14.78 3.15
N GLY A 75 -11.45 13.99 3.66
CA GLY A 75 -11.23 13.08 4.80
C GLY A 75 -10.51 11.78 4.45
N PHE A 76 -10.24 11.51 3.17
CA PHE A 76 -9.46 10.35 2.81
C PHE A 76 -7.99 10.48 3.21
N HIS A 77 -7.45 9.42 3.83
CA HIS A 77 -6.03 9.14 3.86
C HIS A 77 -5.60 8.66 2.48
N ARG A 78 -4.86 9.50 1.75
CA ARG A 78 -4.52 9.26 0.34
C ARG A 78 -3.15 8.63 0.25
N HIS A 79 -3.07 7.47 -0.39
CA HIS A 79 -1.81 6.77 -0.61
C HIS A 79 -1.50 6.68 -2.11
N PHE A 80 -0.22 6.66 -2.46
CA PHE A 80 0.24 6.28 -3.78
C PHE A 80 0.81 4.87 -3.72
N ILE A 81 0.27 3.95 -4.52
CA ILE A 81 0.55 2.50 -4.42
C ILE A 81 1.05 1.88 -5.74
N GLY A 82 1.20 2.67 -6.79
CA GLY A 82 1.74 2.22 -8.07
C GLY A 82 3.20 2.64 -8.25
N THR A 83 3.86 2.15 -9.29
CA THR A 83 5.25 2.51 -9.60
C THR A 83 5.39 4.02 -9.83
N LEU A 84 6.23 4.66 -9.02
CA LEU A 84 6.46 6.10 -9.08
C LEU A 84 7.77 6.40 -9.80
N GLN A 85 7.66 6.95 -11.00
CA GLN A 85 8.84 7.42 -11.73
C GLN A 85 9.43 8.68 -11.07
N THR A 86 10.77 8.77 -11.02
CA THR A 86 11.46 9.90 -10.37
C THR A 86 11.06 11.27 -10.91
N ASN A 87 10.82 11.39 -12.22
CA ASN A 87 10.36 12.64 -12.84
C ASN A 87 8.92 13.06 -12.48
N LYS A 88 8.16 12.16 -11.84
CA LYS A 88 6.79 12.40 -11.36
C LYS A 88 6.70 12.67 -9.86
N VAL A 89 7.76 12.44 -9.09
CA VAL A 89 7.80 12.62 -7.63
C VAL A 89 7.28 13.99 -7.22
N LYS A 90 7.73 15.06 -7.90
CA LYS A 90 7.29 16.45 -7.63
C LYS A 90 5.78 16.67 -7.72
N GLN A 91 5.04 15.79 -8.39
CA GLN A 91 3.59 15.89 -8.56
C GLN A 91 2.82 15.18 -7.45
N ILE A 92 3.47 14.31 -6.65
CA ILE A 92 2.87 13.47 -5.60
C ILE A 92 3.26 13.94 -4.20
N VAL A 93 4.52 14.35 -4.00
CA VAL A 93 5.03 14.83 -2.71
C VAL A 93 4.20 16.02 -2.20
N GLY A 94 3.70 15.89 -0.96
CA GLY A 94 2.80 16.84 -0.31
C GLY A 94 1.32 16.71 -0.67
N LYS A 95 0.94 15.76 -1.54
CA LYS A 95 -0.44 15.51 -1.95
C LYS A 95 -1.01 14.19 -1.43
N VAL A 96 -0.14 13.26 -1.07
CA VAL A 96 -0.50 11.97 -0.47
C VAL A 96 0.12 11.86 0.92
N GLU A 97 -0.53 11.11 1.78
CA GLU A 97 -0.05 10.85 3.15
C GLU A 97 1.06 9.80 3.17
N LEU A 98 1.01 8.83 2.25
CA LEU A 98 1.95 7.72 2.20
C LEU A 98 2.24 7.29 0.75
N ILE A 99 3.53 7.19 0.41
CA ILE A 99 4.01 6.59 -0.84
C ILE A 99 4.48 5.17 -0.51
N GLN A 100 3.77 4.15 -1.01
CA GLN A 100 4.04 2.75 -0.64
C GLN A 100 5.06 2.06 -1.55
N SER A 101 5.42 2.67 -2.67
CA SER A 101 6.14 2.04 -3.77
C SER A 101 7.57 2.57 -3.94
N VAL A 102 8.31 2.71 -2.83
CA VAL A 102 9.72 3.11 -2.91
C VAL A 102 10.57 1.88 -3.22
N ASP A 103 10.87 1.71 -4.49
CA ASP A 103 11.52 0.54 -5.10
C ASP A 103 13.03 0.72 -5.33
N SER A 104 13.57 1.88 -5.00
CA SER A 104 14.99 2.18 -5.21
C SER A 104 15.47 3.32 -4.33
N VAL A 105 16.75 3.28 -3.96
CA VAL A 105 17.42 4.38 -3.26
C VAL A 105 17.39 5.66 -4.10
N LYS A 106 17.48 5.55 -5.42
CA LYS A 106 17.33 6.70 -6.33
C LYS A 106 15.98 7.39 -6.19
N LEU A 107 14.90 6.62 -6.07
CA LEU A 107 13.56 7.16 -5.86
C LEU A 107 13.44 7.79 -4.45
N ALA A 108 13.98 7.16 -3.42
CA ALA A 108 14.03 7.71 -2.07
C ALA A 108 14.74 9.06 -2.02
N LYS A 109 15.92 9.18 -2.67
CA LYS A 109 16.66 10.45 -2.81
C LYS A 109 15.85 11.55 -3.48
N GLU A 110 15.10 11.23 -4.54
CA GLU A 110 14.26 12.24 -5.21
C GLU A 110 13.07 12.65 -4.33
N ILE A 111 12.44 11.70 -3.60
CA ILE A 111 11.38 12.02 -2.64
C ILE A 111 11.92 12.93 -1.53
N SER A 112 13.04 12.57 -0.90
CA SER A 112 13.72 13.37 0.10
C SER A 112 13.97 14.79 -0.40
N LYS A 113 14.64 14.94 -1.55
CA LYS A 113 14.91 16.24 -2.19
C LYS A 113 13.66 17.07 -2.38
N GLN A 114 12.59 16.49 -2.92
CA GLN A 114 11.33 17.20 -3.16
C GLN A 114 10.59 17.57 -1.87
N SER A 115 10.75 16.80 -0.82
CA SER A 115 10.18 17.04 0.50
C SER A 115 10.91 18.17 1.22
N VAL A 116 12.24 18.15 1.22
CA VAL A 116 13.07 19.24 1.79
C VAL A 116 12.77 20.56 1.08
N LEU A 117 12.70 20.59 -0.26
CA LEU A 117 12.35 21.79 -1.03
C LEU A 117 10.97 22.37 -0.65
N ARG A 118 10.07 21.58 -0.10
CA ARG A 118 8.72 21.99 0.34
C ARG A 118 8.60 22.18 1.84
N ASN A 119 9.69 21.97 2.57
CA ASN A 119 9.72 21.99 4.04
C ASN A 119 8.69 21.06 4.67
N ILE A 120 8.60 19.82 4.16
CA ILE A 120 7.73 18.75 4.65
C ILE A 120 8.50 17.43 4.79
N THR A 121 7.91 16.48 5.49
CA THR A 121 8.39 15.10 5.55
C THR A 121 7.38 14.19 4.83
N SER A 122 7.86 13.40 3.85
CA SER A 122 7.05 12.39 3.16
C SER A 122 7.17 11.04 3.85
N ASN A 123 6.03 10.47 4.25
CA ASN A 123 5.99 9.09 4.73
C ASN A 123 6.09 8.12 3.55
N VAL A 124 6.86 7.04 3.73
CA VAL A 124 7.07 6.04 2.69
C VAL A 124 7.02 4.62 3.24
N LEU A 125 6.70 3.66 2.38
CA LEU A 125 7.02 2.24 2.58
C LEU A 125 8.07 1.83 1.56
N ILE A 126 8.96 0.94 2.00
CA ILE A 126 9.95 0.32 1.13
C ILE A 126 9.31 -0.87 0.42
N GLU A 127 9.30 -0.84 -0.91
CA GLU A 127 8.80 -1.95 -1.73
C GLU A 127 9.88 -3.01 -1.88
N ILE A 128 9.57 -4.23 -1.44
CA ILE A 128 10.46 -5.39 -1.49
C ILE A 128 10.02 -6.35 -2.61
N ASN A 129 10.95 -6.71 -3.49
CA ASN A 129 10.77 -7.79 -4.45
C ASN A 129 10.98 -9.14 -3.76
N ILE A 130 9.94 -9.63 -3.12
CA ILE A 130 10.01 -10.85 -2.30
C ILE A 130 10.10 -12.13 -3.15
N GLY A 131 9.64 -12.07 -4.39
CA GLY A 131 9.60 -13.23 -5.30
C GLY A 131 10.84 -13.39 -6.17
N ASP A 132 11.85 -12.52 -6.03
CA ASP A 132 13.08 -12.51 -6.84
C ASP A 132 12.80 -12.50 -8.37
N GLU A 133 11.67 -11.87 -8.78
CA GLU A 133 11.30 -11.79 -10.18
C GLU A 133 12.05 -10.63 -10.87
N GLU A 134 12.90 -10.92 -11.87
CA GLU A 134 13.75 -9.93 -12.56
C GLU A 134 12.96 -8.75 -13.18
N ASN A 135 11.70 -8.97 -13.54
CA ASN A 135 10.86 -7.98 -14.23
C ASN A 135 9.91 -7.22 -13.31
N LYS A 136 9.98 -7.42 -11.98
CA LYS A 136 9.13 -6.70 -11.01
C LYS A 136 9.91 -5.61 -10.30
N SER A 137 9.17 -4.53 -9.93
CA SER A 137 9.67 -3.49 -9.04
C SER A 137 9.95 -4.04 -7.64
N GLY A 138 10.72 -3.28 -6.88
CA GLY A 138 11.05 -3.59 -5.50
C GLY A 138 12.54 -3.83 -5.29
N LEU A 139 12.96 -3.56 -4.08
CA LEU A 139 14.34 -3.69 -3.64
C LEU A 139 14.66 -5.15 -3.29
N ASP A 140 15.90 -5.53 -3.49
CA ASP A 140 16.43 -6.84 -3.11
C ASP A 140 16.28 -7.04 -1.59
N LYS A 141 15.55 -8.07 -1.20
CA LYS A 141 15.28 -8.43 0.19
C LYS A 141 16.54 -8.64 1.03
N THR A 142 17.65 -9.08 0.41
CA THR A 142 18.91 -9.32 1.10
C THR A 142 19.64 -8.03 1.49
N LYS A 143 19.31 -6.91 0.84
CA LYS A 143 19.95 -5.60 1.04
C LYS A 143 19.15 -4.65 1.91
N ILE A 144 18.07 -5.10 2.53
CA ILE A 144 17.16 -4.23 3.28
C ILE A 144 17.88 -3.39 4.37
N ASN A 145 18.85 -3.98 5.09
CA ASN A 145 19.58 -3.28 6.12
C ASN A 145 20.47 -2.16 5.57
N GLU A 146 21.14 -2.41 4.44
CA GLU A 146 21.99 -1.41 3.75
C GLU A 146 21.12 -0.27 3.23
N ILE A 147 19.98 -0.60 2.65
CA ILE A 147 19.02 0.37 2.11
C ILE A 147 18.41 1.25 3.21
N LEU A 148 17.99 0.64 4.32
CA LEU A 148 17.47 1.40 5.46
C LEU A 148 18.54 2.31 6.07
N ALA A 149 19.79 1.83 6.18
CA ALA A 149 20.91 2.66 6.64
C ALA A 149 21.17 3.85 5.69
N GLU A 150 21.11 3.64 4.35
CA GLU A 150 21.28 4.75 3.40
C GLU A 150 20.11 5.75 3.46
N ILE A 151 18.86 5.27 3.64
CA ILE A 151 17.69 6.15 3.76
C ILE A 151 17.68 6.89 5.09
N SER A 152 18.24 6.32 6.16
CA SER A 152 18.29 6.97 7.47
C SER A 152 19.12 8.28 7.49
N GLU A 153 20.00 8.44 6.52
CA GLU A 153 20.80 9.67 6.35
C GLU A 153 20.09 10.75 5.51
N MET A 154 18.83 10.50 5.09
CA MET A 154 18.10 11.42 4.21
C MET A 154 17.09 12.26 5.00
N ASP A 155 17.14 13.58 4.84
CA ASP A 155 16.15 14.51 5.39
C ASP A 155 14.83 14.46 4.61
N GLY A 156 13.73 14.86 5.23
CA GLY A 156 12.43 15.03 4.59
C GLY A 156 11.75 13.73 4.13
N ILE A 157 12.23 12.58 4.57
CA ILE A 157 11.62 11.27 4.32
C ILE A 157 11.49 10.49 5.63
N PHE A 158 10.39 9.75 5.80
CA PHE A 158 10.16 8.91 6.97
C PHE A 158 9.66 7.53 6.54
N VAL A 159 10.38 6.47 6.90
CA VAL A 159 10.00 5.10 6.59
C VAL A 159 9.03 4.56 7.63
N LYS A 160 7.78 4.32 7.23
CA LYS A 160 6.69 3.80 8.08
C LYS A 160 6.56 2.28 8.02
N GLY A 161 7.25 1.60 7.12
CA GLY A 161 7.10 0.17 6.98
C GLY A 161 7.54 -0.38 5.63
N LEU A 162 7.06 -1.57 5.36
CA LEU A 162 7.39 -2.35 4.16
C LEU A 162 6.14 -2.63 3.32
N MET A 163 6.34 -2.77 2.02
CA MET A 163 5.30 -3.16 1.07
C MET A 163 5.83 -4.26 0.15
N THR A 164 4.97 -5.16 -0.29
CA THR A 164 5.27 -6.06 -1.39
C THR A 164 4.07 -6.28 -2.30
N LEU A 165 4.37 -6.46 -3.59
CA LEU A 165 3.46 -7.02 -4.58
C LEU A 165 3.88 -8.47 -4.77
N GLY A 166 3.16 -9.40 -4.11
CA GLY A 166 3.45 -10.82 -4.22
C GLY A 166 3.40 -11.31 -5.67
N PRO A 167 4.17 -12.37 -5.98
CA PRO A 167 4.07 -13.03 -7.28
C PRO A 167 2.66 -13.61 -7.48
N ILE A 168 2.26 -13.72 -8.75
CA ILE A 168 1.00 -14.36 -9.13
C ILE A 168 1.20 -15.87 -9.06
N PHE A 169 0.71 -16.48 -7.98
CA PHE A 169 0.68 -17.94 -7.86
C PHE A 169 -0.76 -18.45 -7.91
N GLU A 170 -0.96 -19.59 -8.52
CA GLU A 170 -2.25 -20.31 -8.48
C GLU A 170 -2.43 -21.04 -7.13
N ASN A 171 -1.33 -21.41 -6.47
CA ASN A 171 -1.33 -22.23 -5.27
C ASN A 171 -1.18 -21.38 -3.99
N ASN A 172 -2.15 -21.51 -3.08
CA ASN A 172 -2.16 -20.81 -1.79
C ASN A 172 -0.95 -21.14 -0.90
N LEU A 173 -0.39 -22.35 -0.98
CA LEU A 173 0.79 -22.73 -0.20
C LEU A 173 2.02 -21.91 -0.62
N GLN A 174 2.19 -21.65 -1.91
CA GLN A 174 3.27 -20.81 -2.40
C GLN A 174 3.08 -19.34 -1.98
N LYS A 175 1.84 -18.83 -2.05
CA LYS A 175 1.50 -17.48 -1.56
C LYS A 175 1.79 -17.33 -0.08
N SER A 176 1.40 -18.32 0.75
CA SER A 176 1.69 -18.30 2.20
C SER A 176 3.18 -18.19 2.49
N LYS A 177 4.01 -19.00 1.83
CA LYS A 177 5.46 -18.96 2.03
C LYS A 177 6.07 -17.59 1.74
N ILE A 178 5.61 -16.93 0.69
CA ILE A 178 6.05 -15.57 0.33
C ILE A 178 5.60 -14.56 1.38
N PHE A 179 4.36 -14.62 1.83
CA PHE A 179 3.87 -13.72 2.88
C PHE A 179 4.54 -13.96 4.23
N GLU A 180 4.82 -15.22 4.59
CA GLU A 180 5.57 -15.59 5.80
C GLU A 180 7.02 -15.07 5.73
N GLU A 181 7.69 -15.19 4.57
CA GLU A 181 9.02 -14.63 4.36
C GLU A 181 9.02 -13.11 4.49
N MET A 182 8.04 -12.44 3.88
CA MET A 182 7.89 -11.00 4.00
C MET A 182 7.59 -10.55 5.45
N TYR A 183 6.78 -11.32 6.16
CA TYR A 183 6.51 -11.08 7.58
C TYR A 183 7.77 -11.23 8.43
N LYS A 184 8.62 -12.22 8.15
CA LYS A 184 9.90 -12.38 8.83
C LYS A 184 10.80 -11.16 8.63
N ILE A 185 10.95 -10.69 7.39
CA ILE A 185 11.72 -9.46 7.09
C ILE A 185 11.15 -8.27 7.87
N TYR A 186 9.82 -8.14 7.91
CA TYR A 186 9.16 -7.09 8.68
C TYR A 186 9.49 -7.17 10.17
N ILE A 187 9.39 -8.34 10.80
CA ILE A 187 9.67 -8.52 12.23
C ILE A 187 11.15 -8.27 12.54
N ASP A 188 12.07 -8.74 11.68
CA ASP A 188 13.51 -8.54 11.86
C ASP A 188 13.92 -7.03 11.80
N ASN A 189 13.07 -6.20 11.19
CA ASN A 189 13.29 -4.76 11.06
C ASN A 189 12.37 -3.90 11.95
N ARG A 190 11.29 -4.49 12.50
CA ARG A 190 10.39 -3.80 13.43
C ARG A 190 11.14 -3.46 14.72
N GLY A 191 11.03 -2.20 15.17
CA GLY A 191 11.72 -1.72 16.37
C GLY A 191 13.14 -1.22 16.13
N LYS A 192 13.65 -1.25 14.89
CA LYS A 192 14.78 -0.43 14.49
C LYS A 192 14.27 1.00 14.35
N ILE A 193 14.32 1.74 15.44
CA ILE A 193 13.85 3.14 15.48
C ILE A 193 15.07 4.02 15.31
N ASN A 194 15.06 4.81 14.25
CA ASN A 194 15.93 5.96 14.03
C ASN A 194 15.06 7.21 13.91
N ASP A 195 15.67 8.36 13.82
CA ASP A 195 14.96 9.66 13.74
C ASP A 195 13.92 9.71 12.60
N ASN A 196 14.14 8.94 11.52
CA ASN A 196 13.27 8.91 10.36
C ASN A 196 12.83 7.48 9.93
N ILE A 197 12.95 6.47 10.81
CA ILE A 197 12.51 5.08 10.55
C ILE A 197 11.72 4.55 11.74
N ASP A 198 10.46 4.14 11.49
CA ASP A 198 9.61 3.41 12.43
C ASP A 198 8.76 2.39 11.66
N ILE A 199 9.21 1.15 11.61
CA ILE A 199 8.59 0.09 10.79
C ILE A 199 7.39 -0.50 11.54
N GLY A 200 6.22 0.10 11.35
CA GLY A 200 4.95 -0.33 11.92
C GLY A 200 3.94 -0.89 10.89
N ILE A 201 4.14 -0.62 9.59
CA ILE A 201 3.21 -1.04 8.54
C ILE A 201 3.81 -2.18 7.71
N LEU A 202 3.03 -3.26 7.56
CA LEU A 202 3.28 -4.32 6.58
C LEU A 202 2.12 -4.36 5.58
N SER A 203 2.35 -3.72 4.41
CA SER A 203 1.36 -3.64 3.34
C SER A 203 1.56 -4.79 2.35
N MET A 204 0.70 -5.80 2.42
CA MET A 204 0.68 -6.95 1.50
C MET A 204 -0.71 -7.56 1.41
N GLY A 205 -0.99 -8.27 0.33
CA GLY A 205 -2.31 -8.86 0.04
C GLY A 205 -3.22 -7.92 -0.76
N MET A 206 -3.88 -8.52 -1.74
CA MET A 206 -4.79 -7.86 -2.68
C MET A 206 -6.13 -8.61 -2.73
N SER A 207 -7.02 -8.25 -3.67
CA SER A 207 -8.39 -8.79 -3.78
C SER A 207 -8.49 -10.32 -3.75
N ASP A 208 -7.46 -11.03 -4.23
CA ASP A 208 -7.50 -12.49 -4.38
C ASP A 208 -6.84 -13.26 -3.21
N ASP A 209 -6.12 -12.55 -2.31
CA ASP A 209 -5.28 -13.20 -1.30
C ASP A 209 -5.14 -12.42 0.02
N PHE A 210 -5.92 -11.35 0.21
CA PHE A 210 -5.82 -10.50 1.39
C PHE A 210 -6.10 -11.25 2.71
N ASP A 211 -6.99 -12.21 2.70
CA ASP A 211 -7.29 -13.02 3.90
C ASP A 211 -6.11 -13.92 4.29
N LEU A 212 -5.38 -14.43 3.30
CA LEU A 212 -4.16 -15.19 3.51
C LEU A 212 -3.04 -14.27 4.03
N ALA A 213 -2.87 -13.10 3.40
CA ALA A 213 -1.89 -12.10 3.84
C ALA A 213 -2.11 -11.66 5.29
N ILE A 214 -3.37 -11.45 5.72
CA ILE A 214 -3.71 -11.12 7.11
C ILE A 214 -3.27 -12.24 8.05
N LYS A 215 -3.54 -13.51 7.71
CA LYS A 215 -3.11 -14.67 8.49
C LYS A 215 -1.59 -14.77 8.61
N CYS A 216 -0.86 -14.30 7.60
CA CYS A 216 0.60 -14.22 7.60
C CYS A 216 1.14 -12.90 8.19
N GLY A 217 0.31 -12.05 8.81
CA GLY A 217 0.76 -10.91 9.58
C GLY A 217 0.63 -9.54 8.92
N ALA A 218 0.00 -9.41 7.75
CA ALA A 218 -0.30 -8.11 7.15
C ALA A 218 -1.00 -7.17 8.15
N THR A 219 -0.61 -5.89 8.14
CA THR A 219 -1.28 -4.82 8.89
C THR A 219 -2.10 -3.91 7.97
N MET A 220 -1.83 -3.96 6.65
CA MET A 220 -2.56 -3.23 5.63
C MET A 220 -2.79 -4.13 4.42
N VAL A 221 -4.01 -4.12 3.89
CA VAL A 221 -4.38 -4.83 2.65
C VAL A 221 -4.90 -3.85 1.61
N ARG A 222 -4.62 -4.11 0.31
CA ARG A 222 -4.97 -3.22 -0.80
C ARG A 222 -6.00 -3.88 -1.70
N ILE A 223 -7.26 -3.51 -1.55
CA ILE A 223 -8.38 -4.19 -2.19
C ILE A 223 -9.03 -3.30 -3.25
N GLY A 224 -9.09 -3.76 -4.48
CA GLY A 224 -9.71 -3.06 -5.61
C GLY A 224 -10.91 -3.82 -6.18
N SER A 225 -10.66 -4.82 -7.01
CA SER A 225 -11.71 -5.57 -7.71
C SER A 225 -12.72 -6.28 -6.79
N ALA A 226 -12.29 -6.71 -5.61
CA ALA A 226 -13.19 -7.30 -4.63
C ALA A 226 -14.13 -6.26 -3.97
N LEU A 227 -13.82 -4.95 -4.01
CA LEU A 227 -14.70 -3.88 -3.55
C LEU A 227 -15.56 -3.33 -4.69
N TYR A 228 -14.93 -2.93 -5.80
CA TYR A 228 -15.58 -2.15 -6.86
C TYR A 228 -16.06 -3.01 -8.04
N GLY A 229 -15.86 -4.33 -7.98
CA GLY A 229 -16.18 -5.25 -9.07
C GLY A 229 -15.06 -5.40 -10.10
N LYS A 230 -15.22 -6.38 -11.01
CA LYS A 230 -14.28 -6.60 -12.11
C LYS A 230 -14.29 -5.41 -13.08
N ARG A 231 -13.13 -5.07 -13.59
CA ARG A 231 -12.99 -3.98 -14.55
C ARG A 231 -13.55 -4.41 -15.91
N ASN A 232 -14.38 -3.57 -16.50
CA ASN A 232 -14.66 -3.63 -17.91
C ASN A 232 -13.57 -2.84 -18.65
N TYR A 233 -12.61 -3.52 -19.24
CA TYR A 233 -11.70 -2.92 -20.21
C TYR A 233 -12.48 -2.83 -21.55
N ASN A 234 -13.14 -1.70 -21.79
CA ASN A 234 -13.62 -1.36 -23.13
C ASN A 234 -12.49 -0.69 -23.90
#